data_107879ec4db39dc548314c52a39e4638
#
_entry.id   107879ec4db39dc548314c52a39e4638
#
_cell.length_a   1.000
_cell.length_b   1.000
_cell.length_c   1.000
_cell.angle_alpha   90.00
_cell.angle_beta   90.00
_cell.angle_gamma   90.00
#
_symmetry.space_group_name_H-M   'P 1'
#
loop_
_entity.id
_entity.type
_entity.pdbx_description
1 polymer ?
#
loop_
_entity_poly.entity_id
_entity_poly.type
_entity_poly.pdbx_seq_one_letter_code
_entity_poly.pdbx_strand_id
1 'polypeptide(L)'
;IVPKLADQGRYLASESSFYRILRADGQQHHRGRTKPPVRRKPPASYKASGPCEVWTWDITWLPGPITGMFFYLYLIVDIFSRKIVGWEVHERETAELAAMLISKAVLAEGCTLRPLVLHADNGSPMKGATMKTTMEKLGIIASYSRPRVSNDNPFSEALFRTCKYRPDWPHKGFATKEDAQAWVKSFATWYNGEHLHSAIRFVTPAARHAGHDRATLVNRAILYANARSQNPKR
;
A
#
# COMPACT_ATOMS: atom_id res chain seq x y z
N ILE A 1 -15.25 10.81 2.32
CA ILE A 1 -15.91 12.02 2.88
C ILE A 1 -16.16 11.85 4.39
N VAL A 2 -16.81 10.76 4.84
CA VAL A 2 -17.20 10.58 6.25
C VAL A 2 -16.03 10.73 7.23
N PRO A 3 -14.86 10.05 7.06
CA PRO A 3 -13.75 10.23 7.97
C PRO A 3 -13.18 11.65 8.01
N LYS A 4 -13.11 12.31 6.86
CA LYS A 4 -12.64 13.72 6.79
C LYS A 4 -13.56 14.68 7.55
N LEU A 5 -14.87 14.48 7.48
CA LEU A 5 -15.83 15.26 8.24
C LEU A 5 -15.74 14.95 9.74
N ALA A 6 -15.55 13.68 10.10
CA ALA A 6 -15.35 13.27 11.48
C ALA A 6 -14.11 13.91 12.12
N ASP A 7 -13.01 14.05 11.37
CA ASP A 7 -11.79 14.73 11.82
C ASP A 7 -12.01 16.23 12.05
N GLN A 8 -13.04 16.83 11.41
CA GLN A 8 -13.50 18.21 11.63
C GLN A 8 -14.58 18.30 12.71
N GLY A 9 -14.84 17.23 13.48
CA GLY A 9 -15.90 17.19 14.48
C GLY A 9 -17.33 17.17 13.93
N ARG A 10 -17.50 16.88 12.63
CA ARG A 10 -18.81 16.90 11.95
C ARG A 10 -19.27 15.50 11.65
N TYR A 11 -20.44 15.11 12.16
CA TYR A 11 -21.11 13.86 11.80
C TYR A 11 -22.41 14.15 11.04
N LEU A 12 -22.43 13.83 9.75
CA LEU A 12 -23.62 14.03 8.91
C LEU A 12 -24.44 12.75 8.79
N ALA A 13 -23.78 11.64 8.47
CA ALA A 13 -24.43 10.33 8.32
C ALA A 13 -23.37 9.20 8.32
N SER A 14 -23.83 7.96 8.49
CA SER A 14 -22.96 6.78 8.35
C SER A 14 -22.50 6.58 6.91
N GLU A 15 -21.37 5.90 6.71
CA GLU A 15 -20.89 5.53 5.37
C GLU A 15 -21.96 4.78 4.57
N SER A 16 -22.68 3.86 5.20
CA SER A 16 -23.77 3.11 4.56
C SER A 16 -24.87 4.03 4.03
N SER A 17 -25.18 5.12 4.73
CA SER A 17 -26.17 6.12 4.28
C SER A 17 -25.67 6.87 3.04
N PHE A 18 -24.40 7.28 3.02
CA PHE A 18 -23.80 7.90 1.83
C PHE A 18 -23.84 6.94 0.63
N TYR A 19 -23.47 5.68 0.81
CA TYR A 19 -23.49 4.70 -0.28
C TYR A 19 -24.92 4.43 -0.78
N ARG A 20 -25.92 4.42 0.11
CA ARG A 20 -27.32 4.25 -0.26
C ARG A 20 -27.83 5.40 -1.13
N ILE A 21 -27.51 6.64 -0.74
CA ILE A 21 -27.89 7.84 -1.50
C ILE A 21 -27.21 7.86 -2.86
N LEU A 22 -25.88 7.65 -2.89
CA LEU A 22 -25.11 7.62 -4.15
C LEU A 22 -25.59 6.53 -5.11
N ARG A 23 -26.05 5.39 -4.58
CA ARG A 23 -26.65 4.33 -5.40
C ARG A 23 -28.00 4.71 -5.96
N ALA A 24 -28.85 5.33 -5.14
CA ALA A 24 -30.16 5.80 -5.57
C ALA A 24 -30.04 6.89 -6.66
N ASP A 25 -29.00 7.73 -6.58
CA ASP A 25 -28.71 8.80 -7.53
C ASP A 25 -27.87 8.33 -8.74
N GLY A 26 -27.66 7.02 -8.90
CA GLY A 26 -26.94 6.46 -10.04
C GLY A 26 -25.44 6.81 -10.09
N GLN A 27 -24.88 7.37 -9.01
CA GLN A 27 -23.46 7.79 -8.96
C GLN A 27 -22.50 6.66 -8.59
N GLN A 28 -23.01 5.47 -8.30
CA GLN A 28 -22.21 4.26 -8.04
C GLN A 28 -22.19 3.35 -9.28
N HIS A 29 -21.52 3.77 -10.32
CA HIS A 29 -21.27 2.91 -11.45
C HIS A 29 -19.98 2.11 -11.27
N HIS A 30 -19.99 0.89 -11.81
CA HIS A 30 -18.80 0.06 -11.89
C HIS A 30 -17.73 0.81 -12.70
N ARG A 31 -16.66 1.23 -12.06
CA ARG A 31 -15.56 1.93 -12.72
C ARG A 31 -14.77 0.94 -13.57
N GLY A 32 -15.00 0.98 -14.88
CA GLY A 32 -14.19 0.28 -15.88
C GLY A 32 -14.53 -1.20 -16.07
N ARG A 33 -13.68 -1.89 -16.83
CA ARG A 33 -13.84 -3.27 -17.29
C ARG A 33 -13.56 -4.37 -16.23
N THR A 34 -13.56 -4.04 -14.95
CA THR A 34 -13.27 -5.02 -13.90
C THR A 34 -14.45 -5.97 -13.68
N LYS A 35 -14.20 -7.26 -13.79
CA LYS A 35 -15.15 -8.30 -13.42
C LYS A 35 -15.56 -8.16 -11.95
N PRO A 36 -16.81 -8.48 -11.57
CA PRO A 36 -17.21 -8.46 -10.17
C PRO A 36 -16.28 -9.35 -9.35
N PRO A 37 -15.96 -8.99 -8.08
CA PRO A 37 -15.04 -9.75 -7.27
C PRO A 37 -15.61 -11.14 -6.96
N VAL A 38 -14.86 -12.17 -7.35
CA VAL A 38 -15.18 -13.56 -6.99
C VAL A 38 -14.65 -13.80 -5.57
N ARG A 39 -15.51 -14.25 -4.66
CA ARG A 39 -15.10 -14.66 -3.29
C ARG A 39 -14.18 -15.88 -3.42
N ARG A 40 -12.89 -15.69 -3.22
CA ARG A 40 -11.90 -16.78 -3.07
C ARG A 40 -11.56 -16.93 -1.59
N LYS A 41 -11.19 -18.16 -1.16
CA LYS A 41 -10.65 -18.38 0.19
C LYS A 41 -9.46 -17.43 0.39
N PRO A 42 -9.42 -16.66 1.50
CA PRO A 42 -8.30 -15.79 1.74
C PRO A 42 -7.01 -16.63 1.83
N PRO A 43 -5.90 -16.15 1.26
CA PRO A 43 -4.59 -16.77 1.46
C PRO A 43 -4.22 -16.75 2.95
N ALA A 44 -3.31 -17.64 3.35
CA ALA A 44 -2.73 -17.57 4.69
C ALA A 44 -2.11 -16.17 4.87
N SER A 45 -2.76 -15.31 5.66
CA SER A 45 -2.37 -13.91 5.77
C SER A 45 -1.34 -13.75 6.88
N TYR A 46 -0.21 -13.11 6.57
CA TYR A 46 0.64 -12.55 7.61
C TYR A 46 -0.14 -11.47 8.37
N LYS A 47 -0.11 -11.58 9.71
CA LYS A 47 -0.64 -10.54 10.59
C LYS A 47 0.55 -9.85 11.24
N ALA A 48 0.63 -8.54 11.11
CA ALA A 48 1.54 -7.71 11.87
C ALA A 48 0.77 -6.97 12.95
N SER A 49 1.30 -6.92 14.16
CA SER A 49 0.74 -6.23 15.32
C SER A 49 1.31 -4.81 15.47
N GLY A 50 2.45 -4.56 14.86
CA GLY A 50 3.16 -3.28 14.86
C GLY A 50 3.90 -2.98 13.56
N PRO A 51 4.42 -1.76 13.42
CA PRO A 51 5.23 -1.38 12.29
C PRO A 51 6.57 -2.13 12.29
N CYS A 52 7.11 -2.39 11.11
CA CYS A 52 8.40 -3.06 10.90
C CYS A 52 8.46 -4.52 11.40
N GLU A 53 7.32 -5.20 11.54
CA GLU A 53 7.30 -6.63 11.82
C GLU A 53 7.25 -7.46 10.53
N VAL A 54 6.45 -7.03 9.56
CA VAL A 54 6.31 -7.72 8.27
C VAL A 54 6.24 -6.69 7.16
N TRP A 55 7.13 -6.80 6.22
CA TRP A 55 7.11 -6.06 4.96
C TRP A 55 6.74 -6.99 3.82
N THR A 56 6.11 -6.42 2.81
CA THR A 56 5.95 -7.06 1.51
C THR A 56 6.65 -6.21 0.45
N TRP A 57 7.23 -6.86 -0.54
CA TRP A 57 7.82 -6.13 -1.65
C TRP A 57 7.48 -6.79 -2.98
N ASP A 58 7.57 -6.01 -4.02
CA ASP A 58 7.30 -6.45 -5.38
C ASP A 58 7.86 -5.43 -6.37
N ILE A 59 7.97 -5.83 -7.64
CA ILE A 59 8.39 -4.99 -8.75
C ILE A 59 7.21 -4.83 -9.71
N THR A 60 6.95 -3.59 -10.14
CA THR A 60 5.97 -3.35 -11.20
C THR A 60 6.59 -2.55 -12.34
N TRP A 61 6.08 -2.78 -13.52
CA TRP A 61 6.52 -2.12 -14.73
C TRP A 61 5.82 -0.79 -14.91
N LEU A 62 6.62 0.23 -15.18
CA LEU A 62 6.19 1.58 -15.55
C LEU A 62 6.43 1.74 -17.07
N PRO A 63 5.41 2.07 -17.87
CA PRO A 63 5.59 2.21 -19.31
C PRO A 63 6.59 3.31 -19.63
N GLY A 64 7.52 3.02 -20.51
CA GLY A 64 8.50 3.98 -21.06
C GLY A 64 7.93 4.76 -22.23
N PRO A 65 8.77 5.56 -22.92
CA PRO A 65 8.33 6.42 -24.02
C PRO A 65 7.98 5.65 -25.31
N ILE A 66 8.48 4.44 -25.44
CA ILE A 66 8.28 3.58 -26.63
C ILE A 66 7.58 2.30 -26.18
N THR A 67 6.61 1.84 -26.97
CA THR A 67 5.92 0.57 -26.72
C THR A 67 6.93 -0.59 -26.58
N GLY A 68 6.81 -1.32 -25.48
CA GLY A 68 7.74 -2.42 -25.15
C GLY A 68 8.93 -2.00 -24.30
N MET A 69 9.17 -0.71 -24.10
CA MET A 69 10.16 -0.19 -23.15
C MET A 69 9.52 0.03 -21.79
N PHE A 70 10.20 -0.34 -20.72
CA PHE A 70 9.70 -0.21 -19.35
C PHE A 70 10.79 0.25 -18.40
N PHE A 71 10.39 1.02 -17.39
CA PHE A 71 11.14 1.19 -16.16
C PHE A 71 10.54 0.28 -15.10
N TYR A 72 11.32 -0.04 -14.08
CA TYR A 72 10.96 -1.02 -13.05
C TYR A 72 10.87 -0.31 -11.69
N LEU A 73 9.67 -0.24 -11.15
CA LEU A 73 9.42 0.29 -9.82
C LEU A 73 9.53 -0.85 -8.80
N TYR A 74 10.57 -0.82 -8.01
CA TYR A 74 10.76 -1.61 -6.80
C TYR A 74 10.04 -0.93 -5.65
N LEU A 75 9.27 -1.65 -4.89
CA LEU A 75 8.45 -1.06 -3.85
C LEU A 75 8.31 -1.98 -2.64
N ILE A 76 8.56 -1.45 -1.43
CA ILE A 76 8.44 -2.15 -0.16
C ILE A 76 7.34 -1.49 0.66
N VAL A 77 6.43 -2.30 1.20
CA VAL A 77 5.28 -1.85 1.99
C VAL A 77 5.27 -2.54 3.34
N ASP A 78 5.11 -1.76 4.40
CA ASP A 78 4.80 -2.27 5.73
C ASP A 78 3.34 -2.73 5.79
N ILE A 79 3.08 -4.00 6.11
CA ILE A 79 1.72 -4.55 6.07
C ILE A 79 0.84 -4.10 7.23
N PHE A 80 1.40 -3.65 8.36
CA PHE A 80 0.65 -3.11 9.48
C PHE A 80 0.09 -1.72 9.16
N SER A 81 0.95 -0.83 8.70
CA SER A 81 0.62 0.57 8.48
C SER A 81 0.21 0.89 7.04
N ARG A 82 0.51 0.01 6.07
CA ARG A 82 0.39 0.26 4.64
C ARG A 82 1.38 1.30 4.10
N LYS A 83 2.33 1.78 4.93
CA LYS A 83 3.33 2.75 4.53
C LYS A 83 4.28 2.17 3.48
N ILE A 84 4.54 2.92 2.44
CA ILE A 84 5.65 2.67 1.54
C ILE A 84 6.92 3.03 2.32
N VAL A 85 7.70 2.02 2.68
CA VAL A 85 8.95 2.16 3.47
C VAL A 85 10.18 2.21 2.59
N GLY A 86 10.06 1.80 1.34
CA GLY A 86 11.13 1.90 0.35
C GLY A 86 10.58 1.85 -1.06
N TRP A 87 11.21 2.61 -1.96
CA TRP A 87 10.92 2.57 -3.39
C TRP A 87 12.12 3.08 -4.20
N GLU A 88 12.33 2.49 -5.35
CA GLU A 88 13.30 2.95 -6.36
C GLU A 88 12.79 2.63 -7.75
N VAL A 89 13.23 3.42 -8.74
CA VAL A 89 12.92 3.18 -10.16
C VAL A 89 14.23 2.93 -10.89
N HIS A 90 14.29 1.83 -11.63
CA HIS A 90 15.46 1.37 -12.37
C HIS A 90 15.11 0.99 -13.81
N GLU A 91 16.14 0.80 -14.65
CA GLU A 91 15.99 0.37 -16.05
C GLU A 91 16.02 -1.16 -16.21
N ARG A 92 16.25 -1.90 -15.14
CA ARG A 92 16.35 -3.36 -15.13
C ARG A 92 15.96 -3.97 -13.79
N GLU A 93 15.60 -5.24 -13.79
CA GLU A 93 15.36 -6.03 -12.60
C GLU A 93 16.60 -6.82 -12.22
N THR A 94 17.17 -6.55 -11.03
CA THR A 94 18.30 -7.32 -10.49
C THR A 94 18.19 -7.54 -8.99
N ALA A 95 18.81 -8.62 -8.50
CA ALA A 95 18.87 -8.92 -7.08
C ALA A 95 19.72 -7.91 -6.30
N GLU A 96 20.73 -7.32 -6.92
CA GLU A 96 21.60 -6.32 -6.32
C GLU A 96 20.84 -5.03 -6.00
N LEU A 97 20.02 -4.55 -6.95
CA LEU A 97 19.17 -3.36 -6.75
C LEU A 97 18.13 -3.60 -5.66
N ALA A 98 17.51 -4.79 -5.64
CA ALA A 98 16.61 -5.17 -4.58
C ALA A 98 17.28 -5.20 -3.20
N ALA A 99 18.47 -5.80 -3.10
CA ALA A 99 19.24 -5.87 -1.87
C ALA A 99 19.67 -4.47 -1.37
N MET A 100 20.06 -3.58 -2.28
CA MET A 100 20.38 -2.18 -1.94
C MET A 100 19.16 -1.44 -1.40
N LEU A 101 18.00 -1.56 -2.05
CA LEU A 101 16.77 -0.92 -1.60
C LEU A 101 16.35 -1.40 -0.20
N ILE A 102 16.40 -2.72 0.05
CA ILE A 102 16.06 -3.28 1.36
C ILE A 102 17.00 -2.76 2.43
N SER A 103 18.31 -2.73 2.16
CA SER A 103 19.31 -2.20 3.10
C SER A 103 19.01 -0.74 3.46
N LYS A 104 18.69 0.09 2.46
CA LYS A 104 18.30 1.49 2.67
C LYS A 104 17.01 1.61 3.48
N ALA A 105 15.99 0.79 3.18
CA ALA A 105 14.73 0.82 3.89
C ALA A 105 14.89 0.42 5.36
N VAL A 106 15.65 -0.63 5.66
CA VAL A 106 15.94 -1.08 7.03
C VAL A 106 16.64 0.00 7.84
N LEU A 107 17.61 0.70 7.24
CA LEU A 107 18.31 1.82 7.88
C LEU A 107 17.38 3.00 8.11
N ALA A 108 16.59 3.39 7.12
CA ALA A 108 15.68 4.54 7.19
C ALA A 108 14.57 4.34 8.23
N GLU A 109 14.06 3.12 8.38
CA GLU A 109 13.00 2.80 9.35
C GLU A 109 13.56 2.37 10.72
N GLY A 110 14.87 2.32 10.90
CA GLY A 110 15.51 1.93 12.17
C GLY A 110 15.19 0.50 12.60
N CYS A 111 14.98 -0.41 11.63
CA CYS A 111 14.61 -1.80 11.87
C CYS A 111 15.84 -2.72 12.08
N THR A 112 17.04 -2.18 12.07
CA THR A 112 18.27 -2.94 12.33
C THR A 112 18.15 -3.65 13.67
N LEU A 113 18.42 -4.95 13.70
CA LEU A 113 18.35 -5.80 14.90
C LEU A 113 16.92 -6.10 15.42
N ARG A 114 15.88 -5.81 14.65
CA ARG A 114 14.51 -6.25 14.96
C ARG A 114 14.12 -7.43 14.08
N PRO A 115 13.37 -8.42 14.60
CA PRO A 115 12.82 -9.48 13.76
C PRO A 115 11.91 -8.88 12.69
N LEU A 116 12.34 -8.94 11.44
CA LEU A 116 11.58 -8.46 10.28
C LEU A 116 11.34 -9.62 9.33
N VAL A 117 10.11 -9.84 8.96
CA VAL A 117 9.75 -10.77 7.88
C VAL A 117 9.60 -9.99 6.59
N LEU A 118 10.28 -10.41 5.54
CA LEU A 118 10.10 -9.88 4.19
C LEU A 118 9.38 -10.90 3.33
N HIS A 119 8.15 -10.59 2.97
CA HIS A 119 7.33 -11.43 2.10
C HIS A 119 7.39 -10.96 0.66
N ALA A 120 7.53 -11.90 -0.27
CA ALA A 120 7.55 -11.60 -1.69
C ALA A 120 6.93 -12.73 -2.54
N ASP A 121 6.76 -12.43 -3.80
CA ASP A 121 6.48 -13.47 -4.78
C ASP A 121 7.71 -14.37 -5.04
N ASN A 122 7.58 -15.33 -5.96
CA ASN A 122 8.66 -16.23 -6.34
C ASN A 122 9.54 -15.65 -7.46
N GLY A 123 9.57 -14.35 -7.65
CA GLY A 123 10.34 -13.68 -8.69
C GLY A 123 11.85 -13.97 -8.64
N SER A 124 12.49 -13.88 -9.79
CA SER A 124 13.93 -14.14 -9.95
C SER A 124 14.80 -13.25 -9.04
N PRO A 125 14.54 -11.94 -8.86
CA PRO A 125 15.35 -11.09 -7.99
C PRO A 125 15.36 -11.53 -6.53
N MET A 126 14.27 -12.17 -6.06
CA MET A 126 14.15 -12.63 -4.68
C MET A 126 15.01 -13.83 -4.33
N LYS A 127 15.30 -14.68 -5.31
CA LYS A 127 16.03 -15.93 -5.12
C LYS A 127 17.52 -15.78 -5.37
N GLY A 128 17.95 -14.61 -5.80
CA GLY A 128 19.36 -14.30 -6.06
C GLY A 128 20.21 -14.47 -4.81
N ALA A 129 21.45 -14.96 -4.97
CA ALA A 129 22.40 -15.17 -3.88
C ALA A 129 22.66 -13.86 -3.11
N THR A 130 22.86 -12.75 -3.83
CA THR A 130 23.07 -11.42 -3.24
C THR A 130 21.94 -11.03 -2.31
N MET A 131 20.69 -11.24 -2.75
CA MET A 131 19.51 -10.93 -1.94
C MET A 131 19.45 -11.76 -0.66
N LYS A 132 19.67 -13.08 -0.76
CA LYS A 132 19.69 -13.99 0.39
C LYS A 132 20.76 -13.59 1.40
N THR A 133 21.99 -13.39 0.95
CA THR A 133 23.10 -12.96 1.81
C THR A 133 22.82 -11.62 2.49
N THR A 134 22.18 -10.68 1.79
CA THR A 134 21.81 -9.39 2.37
C THR A 134 20.74 -9.55 3.45
N MET A 135 19.71 -10.36 3.21
CA MET A 135 18.69 -10.64 4.23
C MET A 135 19.27 -11.31 5.47
N GLU A 136 20.17 -12.29 5.28
CA GLU A 136 20.88 -12.96 6.39
C GLU A 136 21.69 -11.97 7.22
N LYS A 137 22.48 -11.09 6.58
CA LYS A 137 23.26 -10.05 7.23
C LYS A 137 22.41 -9.05 8.02
N LEU A 138 21.20 -8.76 7.54
CA LEU A 138 20.26 -7.83 8.17
C LEU A 138 19.35 -8.53 9.20
N GLY A 139 19.44 -9.84 9.38
CA GLY A 139 18.56 -10.60 10.25
C GLY A 139 17.10 -10.68 9.77
N ILE A 140 16.89 -10.55 8.47
CA ILE A 140 15.55 -10.57 7.85
C ILE A 140 15.14 -12.01 7.55
N ILE A 141 13.94 -12.38 7.96
CA ILE A 141 13.34 -13.68 7.67
C ILE A 141 12.65 -13.60 6.30
N ALA A 142 13.16 -14.39 5.35
CA ALA A 142 12.53 -14.48 4.03
C ALA A 142 11.25 -15.30 4.07
N SER A 143 10.22 -14.81 3.39
CA SER A 143 8.96 -15.51 3.18
C SER A 143 8.54 -15.39 1.72
N TYR A 144 8.04 -16.47 1.14
CA TYR A 144 7.69 -16.52 -0.27
C TYR A 144 6.25 -16.96 -0.47
N SER A 145 5.63 -16.42 -1.51
CA SER A 145 4.33 -16.87 -2.01
C SER A 145 4.37 -18.34 -2.41
N ARG A 146 3.23 -19.01 -2.35
CA ARG A 146 3.12 -20.40 -2.83
C ARG A 146 3.32 -20.45 -4.34
N PRO A 147 3.97 -21.50 -4.87
CA PRO A 147 4.16 -21.63 -6.31
C PRO A 147 2.82 -21.61 -7.07
N ARG A 148 2.71 -20.78 -8.13
CA ARG A 148 1.53 -20.63 -8.99
C ARG A 148 0.28 -20.06 -8.30
N VAL A 149 0.41 -19.39 -7.17
CA VAL A 149 -0.70 -18.71 -6.51
C VAL A 149 -0.49 -17.20 -6.62
N SER A 150 -1.17 -16.57 -7.55
CA SER A 150 -1.05 -15.14 -7.85
C SER A 150 -1.56 -14.20 -6.75
N ASN A 151 -2.36 -14.70 -5.80
CA ASN A 151 -3.01 -13.86 -4.78
C ASN A 151 -2.29 -13.88 -3.42
N ASP A 152 -1.05 -14.34 -3.35
CA ASP A 152 -0.33 -14.44 -2.08
C ASP A 152 0.39 -13.13 -1.68
N ASN A 153 0.46 -12.12 -2.58
CA ASN A 153 0.98 -10.79 -2.28
C ASN A 153 -0.08 -9.66 -2.51
N PRO A 154 -1.25 -9.73 -1.85
CA PRO A 154 -2.35 -8.82 -2.12
C PRO A 154 -2.06 -7.36 -1.75
N PHE A 155 -1.08 -7.11 -0.88
CA PHE A 155 -0.72 -5.77 -0.42
C PHE A 155 -0.01 -4.97 -1.52
N SER A 156 0.98 -5.57 -2.15
CA SER A 156 1.70 -4.96 -3.27
C SER A 156 0.78 -4.79 -4.48
N GLU A 157 -0.03 -5.81 -4.81
CA GLU A 157 -0.99 -5.75 -5.91
C GLU A 157 -2.02 -4.62 -5.72
N ALA A 158 -2.59 -4.48 -4.51
CA ALA A 158 -3.53 -3.40 -4.19
C ALA A 158 -2.88 -2.02 -4.30
N LEU A 159 -1.62 -1.90 -3.88
CA LEU A 159 -0.88 -0.65 -3.98
C LEU A 159 -0.56 -0.31 -5.44
N PHE A 160 -0.09 -1.25 -6.24
CA PHE A 160 0.15 -1.04 -7.67
C PHE A 160 -1.13 -0.65 -8.41
N ARG A 161 -2.26 -1.24 -8.02
CA ARG A 161 -3.55 -0.81 -8.55
C ARG A 161 -3.84 0.64 -8.17
N THR A 162 -3.65 1.03 -6.90
CA THR A 162 -3.83 2.42 -6.46
C THR A 162 -2.91 3.36 -7.23
N CYS A 163 -1.65 2.98 -7.46
CA CYS A 163 -0.67 3.71 -8.24
C CYS A 163 -1.13 3.94 -9.69
N LYS A 164 -1.47 2.86 -10.40
CA LYS A 164 -1.79 2.91 -11.84
C LYS A 164 -3.19 3.48 -12.17
N TYR A 165 -4.08 3.58 -11.18
CA TYR A 165 -5.42 4.14 -11.36
C TYR A 165 -5.56 5.58 -10.85
N ARG A 166 -4.46 6.23 -10.52
CA ARG A 166 -4.50 7.66 -10.21
C ARG A 166 -4.89 8.49 -11.42
N PRO A 167 -5.65 9.59 -11.23
CA PRO A 167 -6.02 10.48 -12.34
C PRO A 167 -4.82 11.09 -13.08
N ASP A 168 -3.71 11.30 -12.37
CA ASP A 168 -2.46 11.86 -12.89
C ASP A 168 -1.47 10.79 -13.40
N TRP A 169 -1.92 9.53 -13.55
CA TRP A 169 -1.10 8.47 -14.15
C TRP A 169 -0.76 8.80 -15.60
N PRO A 170 0.52 8.76 -16.00
CA PRO A 170 0.94 9.08 -17.36
C PRO A 170 0.60 7.94 -18.33
N HIS A 171 -0.58 8.00 -18.94
CA HIS A 171 -1.08 6.98 -19.87
C HIS A 171 -0.21 6.81 -21.12
N LYS A 172 0.57 7.84 -21.50
CA LYS A 172 1.53 7.80 -22.63
C LYS A 172 2.90 7.21 -22.25
N GLY A 173 3.08 6.84 -20.98
CA GLY A 173 4.38 6.42 -20.44
C GLY A 173 5.23 7.59 -19.96
N PHE A 174 6.35 7.26 -19.34
CA PHE A 174 7.34 8.20 -18.84
C PHE A 174 8.40 8.43 -19.90
N ALA A 175 8.76 9.69 -20.14
CA ALA A 175 9.76 10.03 -21.16
C ALA A 175 11.17 9.58 -20.73
N THR A 176 11.49 9.72 -19.44
CA THR A 176 12.79 9.35 -18.87
C THR A 176 12.61 8.59 -17.55
N LYS A 177 13.67 7.98 -17.08
CA LYS A 177 13.72 7.36 -15.74
C LYS A 177 13.53 8.42 -14.65
N GLU A 178 14.10 9.58 -14.83
CA GLU A 178 14.03 10.72 -13.93
C GLU A 178 12.58 11.22 -13.78
N ASP A 179 11.83 11.27 -14.88
CA ASP A 179 10.38 11.58 -14.84
C ASP A 179 9.61 10.53 -14.05
N ALA A 180 9.90 9.25 -14.28
CA ALA A 180 9.31 8.16 -13.52
C ALA A 180 9.64 8.26 -12.02
N GLN A 181 10.90 8.56 -11.66
CA GLN A 181 11.31 8.77 -10.27
C GLN A 181 10.61 9.95 -9.63
N ALA A 182 10.50 11.08 -10.32
CA ALA A 182 9.83 12.28 -9.82
C ALA A 182 8.34 12.00 -9.56
N TRP A 183 7.67 11.33 -10.48
CA TRP A 183 6.27 10.95 -10.32
C TRP A 183 6.07 9.96 -9.15
N VAL A 184 6.90 8.91 -9.06
CA VAL A 184 6.83 7.93 -7.96
C VAL A 184 7.11 8.60 -6.61
N LYS A 185 8.03 9.55 -6.55
CA LYS A 185 8.28 10.35 -5.34
C LYS A 185 7.02 11.10 -4.90
N SER A 186 6.35 11.78 -5.83
CA SER A 186 5.09 12.48 -5.57
C SER A 186 4.00 11.51 -5.11
N PHE A 187 3.86 10.38 -5.81
CA PHE A 187 2.92 9.33 -5.44
C PHE A 187 3.17 8.79 -4.02
N ALA A 188 4.41 8.41 -3.69
CA ALA A 188 4.75 7.87 -2.38
C ALA A 188 4.53 8.89 -1.25
N THR A 189 4.85 10.16 -1.49
CA THR A 189 4.60 11.25 -0.55
C THR A 189 3.10 11.41 -0.28
N TRP A 190 2.29 11.52 -1.33
CA TRP A 190 0.84 11.59 -1.23
C TRP A 190 0.25 10.35 -0.54
N TYR A 191 0.67 9.15 -0.98
CA TYR A 191 0.16 7.89 -0.45
C TYR A 191 0.43 7.74 1.05
N ASN A 192 1.63 8.06 1.49
CA ASN A 192 2.00 7.96 2.89
C ASN A 192 1.36 9.06 3.76
N GLY A 193 1.29 10.30 3.26
CA GLY A 193 0.92 11.48 4.06
C GLY A 193 -0.54 11.91 3.94
N GLU A 194 -1.21 11.63 2.81
CA GLU A 194 -2.54 12.19 2.53
C GLU A 194 -3.61 11.14 2.23
N HIS A 195 -3.21 10.00 1.65
CA HIS A 195 -4.16 8.95 1.29
C HIS A 195 -4.79 8.31 2.53
N LEU A 196 -6.11 8.46 2.67
CA LEU A 196 -6.89 7.82 3.74
C LEU A 196 -7.20 6.37 3.35
N HIS A 197 -6.40 5.44 3.86
CA HIS A 197 -6.44 4.04 3.44
C HIS A 197 -7.57 3.27 4.16
N SER A 198 -8.51 2.71 3.42
CA SER A 198 -9.71 2.03 3.96
C SER A 198 -9.39 0.85 4.89
N ALA A 199 -8.40 0.02 4.54
CA ALA A 199 -8.03 -1.14 5.34
C ALA A 199 -7.43 -0.80 6.73
N ILE A 200 -7.05 0.45 6.97
CA ILE A 200 -6.57 0.96 8.27
C ILE A 200 -7.50 2.05 8.84
N ARG A 201 -8.80 1.93 8.60
CA ARG A 201 -9.84 2.83 9.12
C ARG A 201 -9.72 4.27 8.63
N PHE A 202 -9.29 4.47 7.38
CA PHE A 202 -9.17 5.79 6.77
C PHE A 202 -8.27 6.76 7.54
N VAL A 203 -7.19 6.28 8.10
CA VAL A 203 -6.04 7.09 8.50
C VAL A 203 -4.96 7.02 7.43
N THR A 204 -3.98 7.92 7.49
CA THR A 204 -2.86 7.86 6.56
C THR A 204 -1.86 6.77 6.97
N PRO A 205 -1.17 6.13 6.01
CA PRO A 205 -0.13 5.16 6.31
C PRO A 205 0.96 5.70 7.24
N ALA A 206 1.41 6.94 7.06
CA ALA A 206 2.40 7.56 7.93
C ALA A 206 1.89 7.75 9.38
N ALA A 207 0.65 8.22 9.56
CA ALA A 207 0.06 8.38 10.89
C ALA A 207 -0.07 7.03 11.61
N ARG A 208 -0.51 5.98 10.88
CA ARG A 208 -0.59 4.62 11.42
C ARG A 208 0.78 4.07 11.81
N HIS A 209 1.79 4.29 10.97
CA HIS A 209 3.15 3.82 11.21
C HIS A 209 3.78 4.46 12.45
N ALA A 210 3.56 5.76 12.64
CA ALA A 210 4.04 6.52 13.79
C ALA A 210 3.17 6.34 15.06
N GLY A 211 2.04 5.64 14.98
CA GLY A 211 1.11 5.47 16.12
C GLY A 211 0.21 6.68 16.40
N HIS A 212 0.25 7.71 15.57
CA HIS A 212 -0.58 8.92 15.70
C HIS A 212 -2.05 8.68 15.35
N ASP A 213 -2.36 7.58 14.67
CA ASP A 213 -3.72 7.17 14.32
C ASP A 213 -4.61 6.93 15.52
N ARG A 214 -4.06 6.55 16.67
CA ARG A 214 -4.80 6.20 17.88
C ARG A 214 -5.68 7.37 18.36
N ALA A 215 -5.13 8.56 18.47
CA ALA A 215 -5.90 9.74 18.89
C ALA A 215 -7.03 10.07 17.90
N THR A 216 -6.74 10.05 16.60
CA THR A 216 -7.73 10.25 15.54
C THR A 216 -8.87 9.24 15.63
N LEU A 217 -8.56 7.95 15.81
CA LEU A 217 -9.56 6.89 15.88
C LEU A 217 -10.42 6.97 17.15
N VAL A 218 -9.84 7.37 18.29
CA VAL A 218 -10.57 7.61 19.54
C VAL A 218 -11.54 8.77 19.36
N ASN A 219 -11.09 9.91 18.83
CA ASN A 219 -11.95 11.08 18.59
C ASN A 219 -13.11 10.75 17.65
N ARG A 220 -12.88 10.00 16.57
CA ARG A 220 -13.93 9.53 15.68
C ARG A 220 -14.93 8.61 16.41
N ALA A 221 -14.44 7.69 17.26
CA ALA A 221 -15.29 6.78 18.02
C ALA A 221 -16.22 7.55 18.98
N ILE A 222 -15.71 8.57 19.69
CA ILE A 222 -16.49 9.46 20.56
C ILE A 222 -17.55 10.19 19.74
N LEU A 223 -17.18 10.80 18.62
CA LEU A 223 -18.09 11.50 17.74
C LEU A 223 -19.24 10.60 17.25
N TYR A 224 -18.91 9.38 16.81
CA TYR A 224 -19.90 8.42 16.33
C TYR A 224 -20.81 7.91 17.45
N ALA A 225 -20.29 7.72 18.67
CA ALA A 225 -21.08 7.35 19.85
C ALA A 225 -22.07 8.45 20.21
N ASN A 226 -21.64 9.72 20.27
CA ASN A 226 -22.49 10.86 20.54
C ASN A 226 -23.59 11.01 19.47
N ALA A 227 -23.23 10.90 18.19
CA ALA A 227 -24.21 10.98 17.12
C ALA A 227 -25.26 9.85 17.17
N ARG A 228 -24.84 8.63 17.59
CA ARG A 228 -25.75 7.50 17.79
C ARG A 228 -26.67 7.72 18.98
N SER A 229 -26.19 8.27 20.10
CA SER A 229 -27.03 8.57 21.27
C SER A 229 -28.09 9.63 20.98
N GLN A 230 -27.78 10.61 20.13
CA GLN A 230 -28.73 11.63 19.68
C GLN A 230 -29.76 11.11 18.66
N ASN A 231 -29.46 10.00 17.97
CA ASN A 231 -30.31 9.43 16.93
C ASN A 231 -30.44 7.90 17.10
N PRO A 232 -31.04 7.40 18.19
CA PRO A 232 -31.03 5.99 18.54
C PRO A 232 -31.83 5.08 17.58
N LYS A 233 -32.70 5.66 16.75
CA LYS A 233 -33.52 4.94 15.75
C LYS A 233 -32.86 4.85 14.35
N ARG A 234 -31.63 5.28 14.21
CA ARG A 234 -30.90 5.22 12.92
C ARG A 234 -29.89 4.10 12.84
#